data_d5653b7619782a0198489f8765868343
#
_entry.id   d5653b7619782a0198489f8765868343
#
_cell.length_a   1.000
_cell.length_b   1.000
_cell.length_c   1.000
_cell.angle_alpha   90.00
_cell.angle_beta   90.00
_cell.angle_gamma   90.00
#
_symmetry.space_group_name_H-M   'P 1'
#
loop_
_entity.id
_entity.type
_entity.pdbx_description
1 polymer ?
#
loop_
_entity_poly.entity_id
_entity_poly.type
_entity_poly.pdbx_seq_one_letter_code
_entity_poly.pdbx_strand_id
1 'polypeptide(L)' 'MTEEELHAEASRILKALLARRQLKHADLADALSRVGVNESVSSIKGKLHRGTFSFAWMLACCKALGLSKITLDDDSV' A
#
# COMPACT_ATOMS: atom_id res chain seq x y z
N MET A 1 7.12 -17.43 10.54
CA MET A 1 6.95 -16.98 9.15
C MET A 1 8.29 -16.68 8.52
N THR A 2 8.42 -17.01 7.26
CA THR A 2 9.63 -16.63 6.51
C THR A 2 9.54 -15.17 6.11
N GLU A 3 10.66 -14.61 5.71
CA GLU A 3 10.70 -13.25 5.21
C GLU A 3 9.83 -13.09 3.95
N GLU A 4 9.86 -14.12 3.08
CA GLU A 4 9.03 -14.10 1.88
C GLU A 4 7.54 -14.08 2.21
N GLU A 5 7.15 -14.84 3.22
CA GLU A 5 5.75 -14.84 3.67
C GLU A 5 5.34 -13.48 4.23
N LEU A 6 6.25 -12.81 4.93
CA LEU A 6 5.98 -11.48 5.46
C LEU A 6 5.84 -10.45 4.33
N HIS A 7 6.68 -10.58 3.31
CA HIS A 7 6.56 -9.69 2.13
C HIS A 7 5.23 -9.90 1.42
N ALA A 8 4.83 -11.16 1.27
CA ALA A 8 3.56 -11.48 0.62
C ALA A 8 2.39 -10.92 1.43
N GLU A 9 2.48 -10.98 2.75
CA GLU A 9 1.43 -10.46 3.61
C GLU A 9 1.36 -8.93 3.55
N ALA A 10 2.51 -8.25 3.53
CA ALA A 10 2.54 -6.81 3.38
C ALA A 10 1.87 -6.38 2.07
N SER A 11 2.20 -7.09 0.99
CA SER A 11 1.59 -6.85 -0.31
C SER A 11 0.08 -7.03 -0.26
N ARG A 12 -0.37 -8.13 0.37
CA ARG A 12 -1.79 -8.45 0.48
C ARG A 12 -2.55 -7.38 1.26
N ILE A 13 -1.98 -6.91 2.35
CA ILE A 13 -2.62 -5.89 3.19
C ILE A 13 -2.86 -4.61 2.39
N LEU A 14 -1.84 -4.13 1.70
CA LEU A 14 -1.98 -2.89 0.95
C LEU A 14 -2.92 -3.06 -0.25
N LYS A 15 -2.83 -4.19 -0.96
CA LYS A 15 -3.75 -4.47 -2.05
C LYS A 15 -5.20 -4.53 -1.58
N ALA A 16 -5.43 -5.11 -0.40
CA ALA A 16 -6.77 -5.19 0.17
C ALA A 16 -7.31 -3.80 0.52
N LEU A 17 -6.45 -2.92 1.04
CA LEU A 17 -6.85 -1.55 1.34
C LEU A 17 -7.29 -0.82 0.07
N LEU A 18 -6.54 -0.96 -1.01
CA LEU A 18 -6.87 -0.33 -2.27
C LEU A 18 -8.15 -0.92 -2.87
N ALA A 19 -8.26 -2.24 -2.86
CA ALA A 19 -9.42 -2.92 -3.43
C ALA A 19 -10.71 -2.51 -2.71
N ARG A 20 -10.66 -2.43 -1.39
CA ARG A 20 -11.83 -2.07 -0.60
C ARG A 20 -12.32 -0.66 -0.89
N ARG A 21 -11.39 0.22 -1.22
CA ARG A 21 -11.70 1.60 -1.57
C ARG A 21 -11.92 1.80 -3.06
N GLN A 22 -11.87 0.70 -3.82
CA GLN A 22 -12.04 0.72 -5.28
C GLN A 22 -11.03 1.65 -5.95
N LEU A 23 -9.79 1.63 -5.46
CA LEU A 23 -8.71 2.48 -5.98
C LEU A 23 -7.77 1.67 -6.84
N LYS A 24 -7.35 2.27 -7.95
CA LYS A 24 -6.35 1.70 -8.85
C LYS A 24 -4.98 2.26 -8.50
N HIS A 25 -3.94 1.68 -9.11
CA HIS A 25 -2.58 2.15 -8.88
C HIS A 25 -2.42 3.63 -9.25
N ALA A 26 -3.09 4.08 -10.30
CA ALA A 26 -3.04 5.48 -10.71
C ALA A 26 -3.66 6.40 -9.65
N ASP A 27 -4.72 5.94 -8.99
CA ASP A 27 -5.36 6.70 -7.93
C ASP A 27 -4.42 6.87 -6.74
N LEU A 28 -3.66 5.80 -6.42
CA LEU A 28 -2.67 5.87 -5.35
C LEU A 28 -1.54 6.82 -5.71
N ALA A 29 -1.09 6.81 -6.97
CA ALA A 29 -0.06 7.74 -7.42
C ALA A 29 -0.52 9.18 -7.24
N ASP A 30 -1.76 9.48 -7.61
CA ASP A 30 -2.32 10.82 -7.46
C ASP A 30 -2.40 11.22 -5.99
N ALA A 31 -2.88 10.31 -5.14
CA ALA A 31 -3.00 10.58 -3.71
C ALA A 31 -1.62 10.85 -3.08
N LEU A 32 -0.62 10.03 -3.44
CA LEU A 32 0.74 10.21 -2.94
C LEU A 32 1.31 11.56 -3.35
N SER A 33 1.05 11.99 -4.59
CA SER A 33 1.56 13.28 -5.05
C SER A 33 0.99 14.44 -4.23
N ARG A 34 -0.23 14.31 -3.74
CA ARG A 34 -0.86 15.34 -2.91
C ARG A 34 -0.22 15.47 -1.53
N VAL A 35 0.48 14.44 -1.07
CA VAL A 35 1.24 14.51 0.19
C VAL A 35 2.73 14.63 -0.06
N GLY A 36 3.11 15.01 -1.27
CA GLY A 36 4.50 15.32 -1.60
C GLY A 36 5.36 14.13 -1.99
N VAL A 37 4.76 12.98 -2.27
CA VAL A 37 5.49 11.77 -2.67
C VAL A 37 5.23 11.51 -4.14
N ASN A 38 6.26 11.67 -4.96
CA ASN A 38 6.14 11.42 -6.40
C ASN A 38 6.52 9.98 -6.70
N GLU A 39 5.55 9.22 -7.17
CA GLU A 39 5.73 7.81 -7.44
C GLU A 39 5.02 7.47 -8.75
N SER A 40 5.70 6.80 -9.67
CA SER A 40 5.06 6.37 -10.90
C SER A 40 4.17 5.15 -10.66
N VAL A 41 3.19 4.95 -11.54
CA VAL A 41 2.33 3.76 -11.47
C VAL A 41 3.18 2.49 -11.57
N SER A 42 4.18 2.49 -12.45
CA SER A 42 5.08 1.36 -12.60
C SER A 42 5.84 1.04 -11.31
N SER A 43 6.33 2.07 -10.63
CA SER A 43 7.04 1.90 -9.35
C SER A 43 6.11 1.35 -8.28
N ILE A 44 4.88 1.86 -8.21
CA ILE A 44 3.88 1.36 -7.28
C ILE A 44 3.58 -0.11 -7.53
N LYS A 45 3.38 -0.49 -8.78
CA LYS A 45 3.13 -1.89 -9.13
C LYS A 45 4.28 -2.80 -8.68
N GLY A 46 5.52 -2.35 -8.90
CA GLY A 46 6.69 -3.10 -8.47
C GLY A 46 6.76 -3.28 -6.97
N LYS A 47 6.51 -2.21 -6.22
CA LYS A 47 6.51 -2.27 -4.76
C LYS A 47 5.43 -3.20 -4.23
N LEU A 48 4.23 -3.12 -4.79
CA LEU A 48 3.12 -3.99 -4.37
C LEU A 48 3.41 -5.44 -4.74
N HIS A 49 4.02 -5.68 -5.89
CA HIS A 49 4.36 -7.04 -6.30
C HIS A 49 5.38 -7.68 -5.36
N ARG A 50 6.41 -6.93 -5.00
CA ARG A 50 7.49 -7.47 -4.16
C ARG A 50 7.14 -7.51 -2.68
N GLY A 51 6.32 -6.56 -2.22
CA GLY A 51 6.01 -6.44 -0.80
C GLY A 51 7.19 -6.01 0.05
N THR A 52 8.22 -5.41 -0.56
CA THR A 52 9.46 -5.05 0.15
C THR A 52 9.56 -3.56 0.43
N PHE A 53 8.47 -2.83 0.28
CA PHE A 53 8.46 -1.39 0.54
C PHE A 53 8.72 -1.09 2.01
N SER A 54 9.24 0.11 2.27
CA SER A 54 9.53 0.53 3.63
C SER A 54 8.25 0.85 4.40
N PHE A 55 8.34 0.79 5.72
CA PHE A 55 7.21 1.20 6.55
C PHE A 55 6.92 2.70 6.36
N ALA A 56 7.96 3.50 6.13
CA ALA A 56 7.77 4.92 5.85
C ALA A 56 6.92 5.13 4.60
N TRP A 57 7.16 4.34 3.56
CA TRP A 57 6.35 4.42 2.34
C TRP A 57 4.90 3.98 2.61
N MET A 58 4.74 2.95 3.43
CA MET A 58 3.40 2.51 3.84
C MET A 58 2.66 3.60 4.59
N LEU A 59 3.37 4.33 5.48
CA LEU A 59 2.78 5.47 6.19
C LEU A 59 2.35 6.56 5.22
N ALA A 60 3.17 6.82 4.19
CA ALA A 60 2.82 7.80 3.17
C ALA A 60 1.52 7.41 2.46
N CYS A 61 1.37 6.13 2.13
CA CYS A 61 0.14 5.63 1.52
C CYS A 61 -1.05 5.83 2.45
N CYS A 62 -0.90 5.49 3.72
CA CYS A 62 -1.98 5.64 4.69
C CYS A 62 -2.39 7.10 4.82
N LYS A 63 -1.44 8.01 4.93
CA LYS A 63 -1.74 9.43 5.03
C LYS A 63 -2.39 9.96 3.77
N ALA A 64 -1.90 9.52 2.62
CA ALA A 64 -2.47 9.93 1.33
C ALA A 64 -3.93 9.49 1.20
N LEU A 65 -4.26 8.32 1.73
CA LEU A 65 -5.60 7.77 1.67
C LEU A 65 -6.48 8.16 2.86
N GLY A 66 -5.95 8.94 3.80
CA GLY A 66 -6.70 9.38 4.97
C GLY A 66 -6.97 8.27 5.97
N LEU A 67 -6.11 7.27 6.01
CA LEU A 67 -6.25 6.16 6.95
C LEU A 67 -5.55 6.46 8.26
N SER A 68 -6.22 6.17 9.37
CA SER A 68 -5.65 6.38 10.70
C SER A 68 -5.18 5.09 11.34
N LYS A 69 -5.48 3.95 10.75
CA LYS A 69 -5.06 2.65 11.27
C LYS A 69 -4.98 1.61 10.18
N ILE A 70 -4.18 0.59 10.43
CA ILE A 70 -4.01 -0.55 9.54
C ILE A 70 -4.40 -1.80 10.30
N THR A 71 -5.15 -2.68 9.66
CA THR A 71 -5.55 -3.95 10.26
C THR A 71 -4.72 -5.07 9.65
N LEU A 72 -4.16 -5.92 10.51
CA LEU A 72 -3.37 -7.06 10.06
C LEU A 72 -4.20 -8.31 9.83
N ASP A 73 -5.40 -8.36 10.38
CA ASP A 73 -6.30 -9.51 10.23
C ASP A 73 -7.11 -9.40 8.95
N ASP A 74 -7.20 -10.51 8.24
CA ASP A 74 -7.99 -10.57 7.01
C ASP A 74 -9.46 -10.28 7.26
N ASP A 75 -9.97 -10.75 8.39
CA ASP A 75 -11.38 -10.67 8.71
C ASP A 75 -11.83 -9.29 9.13
N SER A 76 -10.90 -8.40 9.40
CA SER A 76 -11.20 -7.05 9.86
C SER A 76 -11.49 -6.08 8.74
N VAL A 77 -11.64 -6.60 7.60
CA VAL A 77 -11.90 -5.76 6.43
C VAL A 77 -13.40 -5.43 6.30
#